data_3c7609700ccd4eaa950ef7250a9c8afc
#
_entry.id   3c7609700ccd4eaa950ef7250a9c8afc
#
_cell.length_a   1.000
_cell.length_b   1.000
_cell.length_c   1.000
_cell.angle_alpha   90.00
_cell.angle_beta   90.00
_cell.angle_gamma   90.00
#
_symmetry.space_group_name_H-M   'P 1'
#
loop_
_entity.id
_entity.type
_entity.pdbx_description
1 polymer ?
#
loop_
_entity_poly.entity_id
_entity_poly.type
_entity_poly.pdbx_seq_one_letter_code
_entity_poly.pdbx_strand_id
1 'polypeptide(L)'
;AGQPRVVLTVSDISAQKRTQRELEKARVRAEESDRMKSRFLANMSHELRTPLNAIIGFSELLMDDPAPTEKQEYMRIIRSNGEVLMQQLSDILDLSKIEAGTLGYEYSDVELNAVMEELEGGFRMRQPKNSPVRITFHRKYPVRYIRTDRKRLIQVIANFLSNAMKFTSEGSVDFGFEIRGGELYVYVADTGAGIPEEHREQLFQRFVKAGSFRQGIGIGLAISKSIVETMGGRIGVESRPGKGSTFWFTLPCKPEQ
;
A
#
# COMPACT_ATOMS: atom_id res chain seq x y z
N ALA A 1 11.76 74.95 31.03
CA ALA A 1 12.13 73.52 31.01
C ALA A 1 10.89 72.66 30.70
N GLY A 2 10.79 72.15 29.45
CA GLY A 2 9.66 71.28 29.01
C GLY A 2 9.87 69.86 29.52
N GLN A 3 8.88 69.34 30.23
CA GLN A 3 8.92 67.92 30.65
C GLN A 3 8.72 67.02 29.41
N PRO A 4 9.46 65.91 29.30
CA PRO A 4 9.29 64.96 28.21
C PRO A 4 7.91 64.31 28.34
N ARG A 5 7.13 64.31 27.25
CA ARG A 5 5.83 63.56 27.15
C ARG A 5 6.09 62.25 26.46
N VAL A 6 5.75 61.15 27.15
CA VAL A 6 5.77 59.81 26.59
C VAL A 6 4.35 59.50 26.07
N VAL A 7 4.22 59.18 24.79
CA VAL A 7 2.98 58.71 24.18
C VAL A 7 3.04 57.18 24.08
N LEU A 8 2.13 56.49 24.76
CA LEU A 8 1.98 55.05 24.67
C LEU A 8 0.82 54.74 23.69
N THR A 9 1.14 53.98 22.65
CA THR A 9 0.13 53.46 21.72
C THR A 9 -0.08 51.96 22.00
N VAL A 10 -1.31 51.56 22.28
CA VAL A 10 -1.70 50.18 22.48
C VAL A 10 -2.48 49.72 21.25
N SER A 11 -1.99 48.70 20.57
CA SER A 11 -2.69 48.10 19.42
C SER A 11 -3.04 46.64 19.74
N ASP A 12 -4.24 46.21 19.40
CA ASP A 12 -4.62 44.82 19.45
C ASP A 12 -4.00 44.08 18.25
N ILE A 13 -3.01 43.21 18.54
CA ILE A 13 -2.29 42.40 17.52
C ILE A 13 -2.80 40.97 17.47
N SER A 14 -3.94 40.65 18.07
CA SER A 14 -4.47 39.27 18.15
C SER A 14 -4.75 38.69 16.77
N ALA A 15 -5.36 39.45 15.88
CA ALA A 15 -5.61 39.03 14.49
C ALA A 15 -4.29 38.76 13.74
N GLN A 16 -3.34 39.68 13.85
CA GLN A 16 -2.02 39.53 13.21
C GLN A 16 -1.27 38.29 13.72
N LYS A 17 -1.29 38.03 15.02
CA LYS A 17 -0.69 36.82 15.60
C LYS A 17 -1.38 35.52 15.15
N ARG A 18 -2.71 35.53 14.96
CA ARG A 18 -3.43 34.37 14.41
C ARG A 18 -3.00 34.10 12.98
N THR A 19 -3.05 35.10 12.10
CA THR A 19 -2.62 34.96 10.70
C THR A 19 -1.16 34.51 10.59
N GLN A 20 -0.28 35.04 11.41
CA GLN A 20 1.12 34.65 11.43
C GLN A 20 1.31 33.19 11.86
N ARG A 21 0.54 32.71 12.85
CA ARG A 21 0.57 31.29 13.27
C ARG A 21 0.00 30.35 12.20
N GLU A 22 -1.05 30.77 11.50
CA GLU A 22 -1.62 30.00 10.39
C GLU A 22 -0.65 29.91 9.22
N LEU A 23 -0.01 31.02 8.86
CA LEU A 23 1.02 31.06 7.81
C LEU A 23 2.21 30.18 8.16
N GLU A 24 2.71 30.24 9.40
CA GLU A 24 3.82 29.39 9.84
C GLU A 24 3.45 27.90 9.82
N LYS A 25 2.23 27.54 10.26
CA LYS A 25 1.73 26.16 10.14
C LYS A 25 1.62 25.71 8.69
N ALA A 26 1.15 26.57 7.80
CA ALA A 26 1.04 26.28 6.37
C ALA A 26 2.43 26.11 5.74
N ARG A 27 3.39 26.97 6.11
CA ARG A 27 4.80 26.89 5.67
C ARG A 27 5.43 25.58 6.10
N VAL A 28 5.35 25.22 7.38
CA VAL A 28 5.91 23.97 7.92
C VAL A 28 5.33 22.76 7.19
N ARG A 29 4.00 22.72 6.99
CA ARG A 29 3.35 21.63 6.22
C ARG A 29 3.83 21.55 4.78
N ALA A 30 4.02 22.69 4.12
CA ALA A 30 4.54 22.73 2.74
C ALA A 30 5.98 22.24 2.68
N GLU A 31 6.85 22.66 3.60
CA GLU A 31 8.24 22.21 3.69
C GLU A 31 8.34 20.70 4.00
N GLU A 32 7.51 20.19 4.90
CA GLU A 32 7.43 18.75 5.19
C GLU A 32 6.96 17.95 3.96
N SER A 33 5.95 18.44 3.24
CA SER A 33 5.46 17.82 2.01
C SER A 33 6.55 17.78 0.94
N ASP A 34 7.28 18.86 0.75
CA ASP A 34 8.35 18.94 -0.25
C ASP A 34 9.54 18.03 0.11
N ARG A 35 9.89 17.97 1.39
CA ARG A 35 10.89 17.04 1.90
C ARG A 35 10.48 15.57 1.72
N MET A 36 9.20 15.25 1.93
CA MET A 36 8.68 13.91 1.69
C MET A 36 8.70 13.55 0.20
N LYS A 37 8.32 14.47 -0.69
CA LYS A 37 8.42 14.28 -2.15
C LYS A 37 9.85 14.03 -2.60
N SER A 38 10.82 14.81 -2.10
CA SER A 38 12.23 14.63 -2.45
C SER A 38 12.77 13.28 -1.99
N ARG A 39 12.44 12.85 -0.77
CA ARG A 39 12.79 11.51 -0.26
C ARG A 39 12.15 10.40 -1.08
N PHE A 40 10.90 10.60 -1.51
CA PHE A 40 10.21 9.64 -2.38
C PHE A 40 10.92 9.45 -3.71
N LEU A 41 11.27 10.54 -4.40
CA LEU A 41 11.98 10.47 -5.68
C LEU A 41 13.33 9.76 -5.55
N ALA A 42 14.07 10.03 -4.48
CA ALA A 42 15.33 9.35 -4.20
C ALA A 42 15.13 7.85 -3.94
N ASN A 43 14.16 7.50 -3.09
CA ASN A 43 13.85 6.10 -2.78
C ASN A 43 13.33 5.36 -4.02
N MET A 44 12.47 5.99 -4.81
CA MET A 44 11.93 5.46 -6.05
C MET A 44 13.05 5.12 -7.04
N SER A 45 13.99 6.05 -7.23
CA SER A 45 15.15 5.81 -8.10
C SER A 45 15.98 4.61 -7.64
N HIS A 46 16.14 4.42 -6.34
CA HIS A 46 16.85 3.28 -5.79
C HIS A 46 16.06 1.96 -5.96
N GLU A 47 14.77 1.96 -5.64
CA GLU A 47 13.91 0.77 -5.74
C GLU A 47 13.72 0.31 -7.20
N LEU A 48 13.68 1.24 -8.17
CA LEU A 48 13.64 0.90 -9.60
C LEU A 48 14.99 0.40 -10.12
N ARG A 49 16.10 0.92 -9.61
CA ARG A 49 17.45 0.53 -10.05
C ARG A 49 17.78 -0.92 -9.68
N THR A 50 17.36 -1.38 -8.51
CA THR A 50 17.68 -2.73 -8.02
C THR A 50 17.16 -3.83 -8.96
N PRO A 51 15.85 -3.92 -9.28
CA PRO A 51 15.36 -4.92 -10.23
C PRO A 51 15.91 -4.70 -11.65
N LEU A 52 16.13 -3.46 -12.07
CA LEU A 52 16.71 -3.17 -13.39
C LEU A 52 18.13 -3.71 -13.51
N ASN A 53 18.97 -3.48 -12.50
CA ASN A 53 20.35 -4.02 -12.48
C ASN A 53 20.37 -5.54 -12.46
N ALA A 54 19.42 -6.18 -11.75
CA ALA A 54 19.28 -7.64 -11.78
C ALA A 54 18.90 -8.13 -13.18
N ILE A 55 17.94 -7.48 -13.86
CA ILE A 55 17.58 -7.82 -15.25
C ILE A 55 18.79 -7.72 -16.16
N ILE A 56 19.53 -6.60 -16.11
CA ILE A 56 20.71 -6.38 -16.96
C ILE A 56 21.79 -7.43 -16.66
N GLY A 57 22.19 -7.61 -15.40
CA GLY A 57 23.27 -8.53 -15.03
C GLY A 57 22.98 -9.99 -15.38
N PHE A 58 21.74 -10.47 -15.11
CA PHE A 58 21.36 -11.84 -15.52
C PHE A 58 21.16 -12.00 -17.02
N SER A 59 20.84 -10.91 -17.74
CA SER A 59 20.81 -10.93 -19.20
C SER A 59 22.22 -11.03 -19.81
N GLU A 60 23.21 -10.39 -19.20
CA GLU A 60 24.63 -10.52 -19.58
C GLU A 60 25.13 -11.95 -19.34
N LEU A 61 24.83 -12.54 -18.18
CA LEU A 61 25.19 -13.92 -17.87
C LEU A 61 24.54 -14.97 -18.82
N LEU A 62 23.36 -14.64 -19.38
CA LEU A 62 22.74 -15.50 -20.39
C LEU A 62 23.51 -15.51 -21.74
N MET A 63 24.29 -14.46 -22.04
CA MET A 63 25.10 -14.39 -23.26
C MET A 63 26.37 -15.26 -23.20
N ASP A 64 26.81 -15.63 -21.99
CA ASP A 64 27.99 -16.49 -21.77
C ASP A 64 27.70 -18.00 -21.94
N ASP A 65 26.55 -18.36 -22.55
CA ASP A 65 26.07 -19.73 -22.79
C ASP A 65 26.10 -20.65 -21.53
N PRO A 66 25.38 -20.27 -20.47
CA PRO A 66 25.36 -21.00 -19.22
C PRO A 66 24.71 -22.39 -19.36
N ALA A 67 24.98 -23.28 -18.41
CA ALA A 67 24.36 -24.61 -18.35
C ALA A 67 22.81 -24.51 -18.38
N PRO A 68 22.08 -25.49 -18.94
CA PRO A 68 20.62 -25.42 -19.10
C PRO A 68 19.84 -25.12 -17.81
N THR A 69 20.33 -25.59 -16.66
CA THR A 69 19.76 -25.34 -15.33
C THR A 69 19.96 -23.90 -14.89
N GLU A 70 21.13 -23.33 -15.12
CA GLU A 70 21.44 -21.91 -14.83
C GLU A 70 20.66 -20.99 -15.74
N LYS A 71 20.53 -21.34 -17.03
CA LYS A 71 19.73 -20.60 -18.00
C LYS A 71 18.27 -20.44 -17.56
N GLN A 72 17.66 -21.54 -17.06
CA GLN A 72 16.29 -21.50 -16.54
C GLN A 72 16.19 -20.60 -15.30
N GLU A 73 17.16 -20.66 -14.41
CA GLU A 73 17.18 -19.83 -13.20
C GLU A 73 17.37 -18.34 -13.53
N TYR A 74 18.30 -18.00 -14.46
CA TYR A 74 18.49 -16.61 -14.89
C TYR A 74 17.24 -16.04 -15.55
N MET A 75 16.58 -16.82 -16.43
CA MET A 75 15.31 -16.41 -17.04
C MET A 75 14.20 -16.19 -15.99
N ARG A 76 14.16 -17.02 -14.96
CA ARG A 76 13.21 -16.86 -13.84
C ARG A 76 13.47 -15.57 -13.07
N ILE A 77 14.75 -15.27 -12.80
CA ILE A 77 15.15 -14.05 -12.09
C ILE A 77 14.82 -12.80 -12.91
N ILE A 78 15.14 -12.80 -14.20
CA ILE A 78 14.83 -11.69 -15.12
C ILE A 78 13.32 -11.44 -15.13
N ARG A 79 12.51 -12.49 -15.33
CA ARG A 79 11.06 -12.37 -15.35
C ARG A 79 10.49 -11.83 -14.04
N SER A 80 10.92 -12.38 -12.93
CA SER A 80 10.48 -11.95 -11.59
C SER A 80 10.80 -10.48 -11.30
N ASN A 81 12.01 -10.02 -11.67
CA ASN A 81 12.38 -8.61 -11.50
C ASN A 81 11.64 -7.69 -12.48
N GLY A 82 11.34 -8.17 -13.69
CA GLY A 82 10.48 -7.45 -14.64
C GLY A 82 9.07 -7.24 -14.11
N GLU A 83 8.45 -8.27 -13.51
CA GLU A 83 7.14 -8.17 -12.86
C GLU A 83 7.15 -7.16 -11.70
N VAL A 84 8.20 -7.17 -10.87
CA VAL A 84 8.38 -6.19 -9.77
C VAL A 84 8.48 -4.77 -10.32
N LEU A 85 9.27 -4.55 -11.38
CA LEU A 85 9.45 -3.23 -11.99
C LEU A 85 8.14 -2.71 -12.58
N MET A 86 7.38 -3.55 -13.29
CA MET A 86 6.08 -3.20 -13.85
C MET A 86 5.05 -2.85 -12.77
N GLN A 87 5.04 -3.59 -11.66
CA GLN A 87 4.17 -3.26 -10.54
C GLN A 87 4.52 -1.91 -9.91
N GLN A 88 5.81 -1.63 -9.70
CA GLN A 88 6.27 -0.35 -9.15
C GLN A 88 5.90 0.82 -10.08
N LEU A 89 6.06 0.65 -11.39
CA LEU A 89 5.66 1.67 -12.37
C LEU A 89 4.15 1.92 -12.35
N SER A 90 3.36 0.83 -12.29
CA SER A 90 1.89 0.93 -12.17
C SER A 90 1.47 1.68 -10.91
N ASP A 91 2.11 1.39 -9.76
CA ASP A 91 1.83 2.06 -8.49
C ASP A 91 2.14 3.57 -8.56
N ILE A 92 3.24 3.96 -9.21
CA ILE A 92 3.60 5.37 -9.43
C ILE A 92 2.58 6.08 -10.30
N LEU A 93 2.15 5.45 -11.40
CA LEU A 93 1.13 5.99 -12.30
C LEU A 93 -0.23 6.12 -11.59
N ASP A 94 -0.62 5.12 -10.81
CA ASP A 94 -1.85 5.19 -10.01
C ASP A 94 -1.77 6.31 -8.97
N LEU A 95 -0.64 6.47 -8.27
CA LEU A 95 -0.44 7.58 -7.33
C LEU A 95 -0.58 8.93 -8.03
N SER A 96 0.03 9.11 -9.21
CA SER A 96 -0.08 10.34 -10.00
C SER A 96 -1.52 10.63 -10.40
N LYS A 97 -2.30 9.61 -10.81
CA LYS A 97 -3.72 9.74 -11.15
C LYS A 97 -4.58 10.07 -9.92
N ILE A 98 -4.26 9.50 -8.76
CA ILE A 98 -4.91 9.81 -7.49
C ILE A 98 -4.67 11.28 -7.10
N GLU A 99 -3.43 11.77 -7.24
CA GLU A 99 -3.10 13.18 -6.95
C GLU A 99 -3.80 14.16 -7.88
N ALA A 100 -3.94 13.79 -9.15
CA ALA A 100 -4.67 14.58 -10.15
C ALA A 100 -6.20 14.43 -10.06
N GLY A 101 -6.73 13.53 -9.21
CA GLY A 101 -8.16 13.23 -9.16
C GLY A 101 -8.72 12.57 -10.43
N THR A 102 -7.85 11.93 -11.23
CA THR A 102 -8.18 11.36 -12.55
C THR A 102 -8.18 9.83 -12.56
N LEU A 103 -8.08 9.18 -11.40
CA LEU A 103 -8.15 7.73 -11.32
C LEU A 103 -9.56 7.26 -11.71
N GLY A 104 -9.67 6.55 -12.85
CA GLY A 104 -10.94 5.99 -13.32
C GLY A 104 -11.36 4.74 -12.55
N TYR A 105 -12.68 4.53 -12.46
CA TYR A 105 -13.30 3.34 -11.86
C TYR A 105 -14.33 2.74 -12.82
N GLU A 106 -14.26 1.41 -13.01
CA GLU A 106 -15.17 0.65 -13.87
C GLU A 106 -16.00 -0.32 -13.02
N TYR A 107 -17.20 0.08 -12.66
CA TYR A 107 -18.07 -0.72 -11.80
C TYR A 107 -18.81 -1.81 -12.60
N SER A 108 -18.69 -3.06 -12.14
CA SER A 108 -19.37 -4.23 -12.67
C SER A 108 -19.86 -5.14 -11.54
N ASP A 109 -20.68 -6.12 -11.85
CA ASP A 109 -21.07 -7.16 -10.90
C ASP A 109 -19.93 -8.18 -10.82
N VAL A 110 -19.32 -8.30 -9.63
CA VAL A 110 -18.12 -9.10 -9.37
C VAL A 110 -18.47 -10.25 -8.43
N GLU A 111 -18.21 -11.48 -8.86
CA GLU A 111 -18.30 -12.67 -8.02
C GLU A 111 -17.08 -12.73 -7.10
N LEU A 112 -17.32 -12.58 -5.80
CA LEU A 112 -16.25 -12.41 -4.81
C LEU A 112 -15.40 -13.66 -4.62
N ASN A 113 -16.02 -14.87 -4.59
CA ASN A 113 -15.25 -16.09 -4.40
C ASN A 113 -14.31 -16.34 -5.59
N ALA A 114 -14.75 -16.06 -6.82
CA ALA A 114 -13.89 -16.21 -8.00
C ALA A 114 -12.66 -15.29 -7.91
N VAL A 115 -12.83 -14.06 -7.41
CA VAL A 115 -11.69 -13.15 -7.16
C VAL A 115 -10.76 -13.70 -6.09
N MET A 116 -11.31 -14.20 -4.99
CA MET A 116 -10.48 -14.74 -3.90
C MET A 116 -9.75 -16.02 -4.30
N GLU A 117 -10.39 -16.92 -5.02
CA GLU A 117 -9.81 -18.16 -5.55
C GLU A 117 -8.69 -17.87 -6.58
N GLU A 118 -8.89 -16.89 -7.46
CA GLU A 118 -7.87 -16.43 -8.40
C GLU A 118 -6.64 -15.90 -7.66
N LEU A 119 -6.84 -15.07 -6.63
CA LEU A 119 -5.75 -14.55 -5.80
C LEU A 119 -5.03 -15.68 -5.05
N GLU A 120 -5.76 -16.59 -4.41
CA GLU A 120 -5.16 -17.75 -3.74
C GLU A 120 -4.28 -18.56 -4.68
N GLY A 121 -4.83 -18.93 -5.84
CA GLY A 121 -4.12 -19.70 -6.86
C GLY A 121 -2.87 -18.97 -7.36
N GLY A 122 -2.99 -17.68 -7.66
CA GLY A 122 -1.87 -16.85 -8.12
C GLY A 122 -0.74 -16.72 -7.09
N PHE A 123 -1.07 -16.54 -5.82
CA PHE A 123 -0.06 -16.48 -4.76
C PHE A 123 0.56 -17.86 -4.47
N ARG A 124 -0.22 -18.95 -4.44
CA ARG A 124 0.29 -20.31 -4.28
C ARG A 124 1.27 -20.71 -5.39
N MET A 125 0.98 -20.37 -6.64
CA MET A 125 1.87 -20.67 -7.78
C MET A 125 3.23 -19.95 -7.70
N ARG A 126 3.29 -18.78 -7.06
CA ARG A 126 4.53 -18.00 -6.89
C ARG A 126 5.37 -18.47 -5.72
N GLN A 127 4.80 -19.22 -4.80
CA GLN A 127 5.53 -19.75 -3.66
C GLN A 127 6.45 -20.91 -4.06
N PRO A 128 7.63 -21.06 -3.39
CA PRO A 128 8.40 -22.29 -3.45
C PRO A 128 7.55 -23.50 -3.02
N LYS A 129 7.81 -24.69 -3.60
CA LYS A 129 7.07 -25.90 -3.27
C LYS A 129 7.07 -26.26 -1.77
N ASN A 130 8.14 -25.89 -1.06
CA ASN A 130 8.31 -26.12 0.38
C ASN A 130 8.24 -24.79 1.17
N SER A 131 7.36 -23.87 0.78
CA SER A 131 7.19 -22.63 1.52
C SER A 131 6.75 -22.90 2.96
N PRO A 132 7.42 -22.30 3.98
CA PRO A 132 7.00 -22.41 5.37
C PRO A 132 5.74 -21.60 5.70
N VAL A 133 5.23 -20.83 4.74
CA VAL A 133 4.02 -20.02 4.89
C VAL A 133 2.88 -20.62 4.09
N ARG A 134 1.77 -20.93 4.76
CA ARG A 134 0.53 -21.39 4.12
C ARG A 134 -0.37 -20.21 3.83
N ILE A 135 -0.92 -20.15 2.62
CA ILE A 135 -1.95 -19.18 2.24
C ILE A 135 -3.30 -19.90 2.12
N THR A 136 -4.37 -19.32 2.70
CA THR A 136 -5.70 -19.94 2.70
C THR A 136 -6.79 -18.90 2.54
N PHE A 137 -7.64 -19.10 1.54
CA PHE A 137 -8.91 -18.40 1.40
C PHE A 137 -9.99 -19.07 2.25
N HIS A 138 -10.62 -18.34 3.16
CA HIS A 138 -11.74 -18.81 3.97
C HIS A 138 -13.07 -18.47 3.31
N ARG A 139 -13.61 -19.44 2.55
CA ARG A 139 -14.90 -19.31 1.88
C ARG A 139 -16.03 -19.42 2.89
N LYS A 140 -16.80 -18.35 3.07
CA LYS A 140 -17.95 -18.30 3.99
C LYS A 140 -19.28 -18.40 3.27
N TYR A 141 -19.39 -17.96 2.03
CA TYR A 141 -20.61 -17.92 1.25
C TYR A 141 -20.51 -18.82 0.01
N PRO A 142 -21.59 -19.47 -0.45
CA PRO A 142 -21.53 -20.32 -1.66
C PRO A 142 -21.23 -19.51 -2.92
N VAL A 143 -21.97 -18.41 -3.14
CA VAL A 143 -21.78 -17.44 -4.23
C VAL A 143 -22.14 -16.07 -3.69
N ARG A 144 -21.38 -15.04 -4.06
CA ARG A 144 -21.70 -13.68 -3.67
C ARG A 144 -21.23 -12.68 -4.71
N TYR A 145 -22.17 -11.90 -5.23
CA TYR A 145 -21.90 -10.79 -6.13
C TYR A 145 -21.98 -9.46 -5.41
N ILE A 146 -21.11 -8.53 -5.81
CA ILE A 146 -21.21 -7.11 -5.43
C ILE A 146 -20.94 -6.24 -6.66
N ARG A 147 -21.55 -5.07 -6.71
CA ARG A 147 -21.26 -4.06 -7.73
C ARG A 147 -20.05 -3.25 -7.31
N THR A 148 -18.89 -3.52 -7.94
CA THR A 148 -17.59 -2.90 -7.59
C THR A 148 -16.68 -2.85 -8.82
N ASP A 149 -15.54 -2.15 -8.68
CA ASP A 149 -14.45 -2.25 -9.67
C ASP A 149 -13.58 -3.46 -9.34
N ARG A 150 -13.66 -4.50 -10.20
CA ARG A 150 -12.91 -5.75 -10.03
C ARG A 150 -11.40 -5.52 -9.98
N LYS A 151 -10.86 -4.66 -10.85
CA LYS A 151 -9.43 -4.38 -10.93
C LYS A 151 -8.93 -3.72 -9.65
N ARG A 152 -9.66 -2.74 -9.14
CA ARG A 152 -9.31 -2.03 -7.92
C ARG A 152 -9.47 -2.91 -6.67
N LEU A 153 -10.51 -3.73 -6.64
CA LEU A 153 -10.70 -4.73 -5.57
C LEU A 153 -9.51 -5.70 -5.51
N ILE A 154 -9.13 -6.30 -6.64
CA ILE A 154 -7.96 -7.19 -6.73
C ILE A 154 -6.69 -6.46 -6.30
N GLN A 155 -6.48 -5.22 -6.73
CA GLN A 155 -5.30 -4.43 -6.40
C GLN A 155 -5.15 -4.24 -4.89
N VAL A 156 -6.22 -3.90 -4.17
CA VAL A 156 -6.18 -3.72 -2.71
C VAL A 156 -5.87 -5.04 -2.00
N ILE A 157 -6.58 -6.12 -2.37
CA ILE A 157 -6.38 -7.44 -1.73
C ILE A 157 -4.99 -7.99 -2.04
N ALA A 158 -4.53 -7.90 -3.29
CA ALA A 158 -3.19 -8.35 -3.68
C ALA A 158 -2.08 -7.58 -2.95
N ASN A 159 -2.26 -6.27 -2.71
CA ASN A 159 -1.33 -5.50 -1.91
C ASN A 159 -1.26 -5.99 -0.45
N PHE A 160 -2.41 -6.29 0.17
CA PHE A 160 -2.43 -6.86 1.52
C PHE A 160 -1.79 -8.25 1.57
N LEU A 161 -2.12 -9.13 0.62
CA LEU A 161 -1.53 -10.47 0.52
C LEU A 161 -0.02 -10.41 0.29
N SER A 162 0.45 -9.52 -0.58
CA SER A 162 1.88 -9.31 -0.83
C SER A 162 2.62 -8.86 0.43
N ASN A 163 2.03 -7.92 1.18
CA ASN A 163 2.59 -7.49 2.46
C ASN A 163 2.61 -8.63 3.49
N ALA A 164 1.50 -9.36 3.65
CA ALA A 164 1.41 -10.50 4.56
C ALA A 164 2.47 -11.56 4.25
N MET A 165 2.62 -11.94 2.98
CA MET A 165 3.63 -12.90 2.52
C MET A 165 5.06 -12.42 2.74
N LYS A 166 5.31 -11.13 2.59
CA LYS A 166 6.62 -10.52 2.79
C LYS A 166 7.05 -10.49 4.26
N PHE A 167 6.10 -10.29 5.18
CA PHE A 167 6.39 -10.09 6.60
C PHE A 167 6.11 -11.32 7.46
N THR A 168 5.73 -12.44 6.84
CA THR A 168 5.58 -13.74 7.48
C THR A 168 6.68 -14.67 7.00
N SER A 169 7.61 -15.01 7.86
CA SER A 169 8.70 -15.96 7.55
C SER A 169 8.24 -17.40 7.66
N GLU A 170 7.33 -17.71 8.59
CA GLU A 170 6.72 -19.02 8.81
C GLU A 170 5.31 -18.86 9.38
N GLY A 171 4.43 -19.84 9.14
CA GLY A 171 3.05 -19.83 9.66
C GLY A 171 1.99 -19.73 8.57
N SER A 172 1.04 -18.80 8.72
CA SER A 172 -0.08 -18.68 7.77
C SER A 172 -0.43 -17.25 7.41
N VAL A 173 -1.01 -17.13 6.21
CA VAL A 173 -1.73 -15.96 5.72
C VAL A 173 -3.14 -16.41 5.37
N ASP A 174 -4.11 -15.97 6.16
CA ASP A 174 -5.50 -16.32 6.06
C ASP A 174 -6.31 -15.11 5.58
N PHE A 175 -7.18 -15.28 4.58
CA PHE A 175 -7.95 -14.16 4.05
C PHE A 175 -9.36 -14.58 3.68
N GLY A 176 -10.23 -13.59 3.57
CA GLY A 176 -11.63 -13.83 3.25
C GLY A 176 -12.46 -12.57 3.28
N PHE A 177 -13.77 -12.77 3.20
CA PHE A 177 -14.72 -11.68 3.30
C PHE A 177 -15.97 -12.05 4.10
N GLU A 178 -16.63 -11.04 4.64
CA GLU A 178 -17.88 -11.14 5.35
C GLU A 178 -18.82 -9.99 4.96
N ILE A 179 -20.12 -10.22 5.07
CA ILE A 179 -21.11 -9.14 4.99
C ILE A 179 -21.52 -8.78 6.41
N ARG A 180 -21.25 -7.55 6.81
CA ARG A 180 -21.53 -7.01 8.14
C ARG A 180 -22.37 -5.74 8.01
N GLY A 181 -23.62 -5.77 8.45
CA GLY A 181 -24.47 -4.56 8.46
C GLY A 181 -24.70 -3.89 7.10
N GLY A 182 -24.70 -4.65 5.99
CA GLY A 182 -24.82 -4.11 4.64
C GLY A 182 -23.51 -3.60 4.03
N GLU A 183 -22.38 -3.82 4.70
CA GLU A 183 -21.05 -3.56 4.16
C GLU A 183 -20.33 -4.88 3.87
N LEU A 184 -19.58 -4.93 2.77
CA LEU A 184 -18.56 -5.95 2.54
C LEU A 184 -17.39 -5.64 3.45
N TYR A 185 -16.98 -6.59 4.27
CA TYR A 185 -15.75 -6.57 5.07
C TYR A 185 -14.78 -7.59 4.49
N VAL A 186 -13.62 -7.15 4.02
CA VAL A 186 -12.54 -8.00 3.50
C VAL A 186 -11.36 -7.92 4.45
N TYR A 187 -10.73 -9.05 4.73
CA TYR A 187 -9.58 -9.14 5.62
C TYR A 187 -8.47 -10.02 5.06
N VAL A 188 -7.24 -9.70 5.43
CA VAL A 188 -6.04 -10.52 5.27
C VAL A 188 -5.31 -10.53 6.61
N ALA A 189 -5.24 -11.70 7.22
CA ALA A 189 -4.60 -11.93 8.51
C ALA A 189 -3.31 -12.72 8.32
N ASP A 190 -2.22 -12.27 8.90
CA ASP A 190 -0.92 -12.93 8.89
C ASP A 190 -0.46 -13.26 10.31
N THR A 191 0.40 -14.28 10.44
CA THR A 191 1.06 -14.66 11.69
C THR A 191 2.50 -14.13 11.77
N GLY A 192 2.81 -13.06 11.07
CA GLY A 192 4.15 -12.49 10.94
C GLY A 192 4.61 -11.69 12.16
N ALA A 193 5.59 -10.83 11.92
CA ALA A 193 6.25 -10.05 12.97
C ALA A 193 5.32 -9.05 13.70
N GLY A 194 4.17 -8.71 13.13
CA GLY A 194 3.28 -7.68 13.66
C GLY A 194 3.86 -6.27 13.57
N ILE A 195 3.09 -5.28 14.02
CA ILE A 195 3.38 -3.86 13.83
C ILE A 195 3.25 -3.15 15.18
N PRO A 196 4.28 -2.40 15.62
CA PRO A 196 4.22 -1.56 16.82
C PRO A 196 3.10 -0.53 16.73
N GLU A 197 2.50 -0.21 17.89
CA GLU A 197 1.37 0.71 17.97
C GLU A 197 1.66 2.10 17.40
N GLU A 198 2.83 2.61 17.69
CA GLU A 198 3.33 3.92 17.24
C GLU A 198 3.41 4.07 15.71
N HIS A 199 3.48 2.96 14.97
CA HIS A 199 3.57 2.96 13.51
C HIS A 199 2.22 2.72 12.82
N ARG A 200 1.18 2.22 13.52
CA ARG A 200 -0.08 1.81 12.91
C ARG A 200 -0.83 2.97 12.23
N GLU A 201 -0.88 4.14 12.86
CA GLU A 201 -1.57 5.31 12.29
C GLU A 201 -0.88 5.86 11.03
N GLN A 202 0.42 5.64 10.90
CA GLN A 202 1.21 6.17 9.80
C GLN A 202 1.29 5.23 8.59
N LEU A 203 0.89 3.94 8.74
CA LEU A 203 1.05 2.91 7.69
C LEU A 203 0.37 3.25 6.36
N PHE A 204 -0.76 3.93 6.44
CA PHE A 204 -1.53 4.34 5.28
C PHE A 204 -1.14 5.72 4.75
N GLN A 205 -0.16 6.38 5.37
CA GLN A 205 0.40 7.62 4.86
C GLN A 205 1.38 7.31 3.72
N ARG A 206 1.48 8.24 2.78
CA ARG A 206 2.38 8.13 1.65
C ARG A 206 3.82 8.16 2.13
N PHE A 207 4.66 7.31 1.53
CA PHE A 207 6.12 7.29 1.74
C PHE A 207 6.57 6.83 3.14
N VAL A 208 5.66 6.26 3.92
CA VAL A 208 5.97 5.71 5.23
C VAL A 208 6.35 4.24 5.09
N LYS A 209 7.46 3.87 5.73
CA LYS A 209 7.91 2.48 5.89
C LYS A 209 7.91 2.18 7.38
N ALA A 210 7.21 1.15 7.81
CA ALA A 210 7.20 0.74 9.22
C ALA A 210 8.49 -0.01 9.57
N GLY A 211 9.29 0.55 10.50
CA GLY A 211 10.44 -0.11 11.10
C GLY A 211 11.64 -0.33 10.17
N SER A 212 12.47 -1.34 10.50
CA SER A 212 13.70 -1.73 9.80
C SER A 212 13.47 -2.38 8.42
N PHE A 213 12.25 -2.51 7.98
CA PHE A 213 11.88 -3.14 6.71
C PHE A 213 12.10 -2.19 5.54
N ARG A 214 13.28 -2.27 4.93
CA ARG A 214 13.79 -1.35 3.90
C ARG A 214 13.23 -1.60 2.49
N GLN A 215 12.47 -2.66 2.24
CA GLN A 215 12.08 -3.09 0.88
C GLN A 215 10.71 -2.56 0.46
N GLY A 216 10.61 -1.92 -0.71
CA GLY A 216 9.40 -1.37 -1.32
C GLY A 216 9.29 0.16 -1.24
N ILE A 217 8.53 0.77 -2.16
CA ILE A 217 8.43 2.24 -2.31
C ILE A 217 7.63 2.90 -1.17
N GLY A 218 6.81 2.12 -0.43
CA GLY A 218 5.98 2.64 0.67
C GLY A 218 4.73 3.41 0.21
N ILE A 219 4.19 3.09 -0.97
CA ILE A 219 2.98 3.72 -1.53
C ILE A 219 1.78 2.78 -1.65
N GLY A 220 1.99 1.47 -1.64
CA GLY A 220 0.92 0.48 -1.87
C GLY A 220 -0.26 0.63 -0.89
N LEU A 221 0.01 0.76 0.41
CA LEU A 221 -1.06 0.97 1.41
C LEU A 221 -1.75 2.34 1.26
N ALA A 222 -1.03 3.38 0.87
CA ALA A 222 -1.61 4.69 0.60
C ALA A 222 -2.52 4.66 -0.65
N ILE A 223 -2.11 3.95 -1.70
CA ILE A 223 -2.95 3.70 -2.88
C ILE A 223 -4.18 2.89 -2.48
N SER A 224 -4.02 1.81 -1.70
CA SER A 224 -5.14 1.00 -1.21
C SER A 224 -6.14 1.84 -0.42
N LYS A 225 -5.66 2.73 0.45
CA LYS A 225 -6.50 3.67 1.20
C LYS A 225 -7.28 4.58 0.26
N SER A 226 -6.62 5.22 -0.68
CA SER A 226 -7.27 6.12 -1.63
C SER A 226 -8.33 5.41 -2.47
N ILE A 227 -8.04 4.18 -2.95
CA ILE A 227 -9.00 3.36 -3.70
C ILE A 227 -10.24 3.07 -2.83
N VAL A 228 -10.04 2.54 -1.63
CA VAL A 228 -11.14 2.14 -0.72
C VAL A 228 -11.99 3.36 -0.34
N GLU A 229 -11.37 4.49 0.03
CA GLU A 229 -12.08 5.71 0.40
C GLU A 229 -12.87 6.28 -0.78
N THR A 230 -12.32 6.26 -2.00
CA THR A 230 -13.04 6.70 -3.21
C THR A 230 -14.22 5.78 -3.55
N MET A 231 -14.11 4.50 -3.25
CA MET A 231 -15.22 3.53 -3.38
C MET A 231 -16.23 3.60 -2.23
N GLY A 232 -16.10 4.58 -1.32
CA GLY A 232 -16.99 4.83 -0.20
C GLY A 232 -16.79 3.93 1.01
N GLY A 233 -15.64 3.24 1.09
CA GLY A 233 -15.30 2.31 2.15
C GLY A 233 -14.37 2.90 3.21
N ARG A 234 -13.96 2.03 4.12
CA ARG A 234 -12.98 2.30 5.19
C ARG A 234 -11.91 1.23 5.18
N ILE A 235 -10.68 1.58 5.57
CA ILE A 235 -9.53 0.70 5.62
C ILE A 235 -8.85 0.79 6.99
N GLY A 236 -8.27 -0.31 7.46
CA GLY A 236 -7.59 -0.33 8.75
C GLY A 236 -6.68 -1.52 8.94
N VAL A 237 -6.03 -1.55 10.09
CA VAL A 237 -5.15 -2.62 10.52
C VAL A 237 -5.30 -2.88 12.02
N GLU A 238 -5.36 -4.15 12.38
CA GLU A 238 -5.24 -4.63 13.74
C GLU A 238 -3.94 -5.45 13.82
N SER A 239 -3.06 -5.11 14.75
CA SER A 239 -1.77 -5.79 14.83
C SER A 239 -1.21 -5.75 16.24
N ARG A 240 -0.41 -6.77 16.59
CA ARG A 240 0.39 -6.80 17.82
C ARG A 240 1.78 -7.34 17.48
N PRO A 241 2.85 -6.70 17.98
CA PRO A 241 4.21 -7.21 17.80
C PRO A 241 4.34 -8.67 18.17
N GLY A 242 4.93 -9.48 17.28
CA GLY A 242 5.12 -10.91 17.46
C GLY A 242 3.86 -11.79 17.34
N LYS A 243 2.69 -11.20 17.00
CA LYS A 243 1.42 -11.94 16.86
C LYS A 243 0.78 -11.79 15.48
N GLY A 244 1.46 -11.13 14.55
CA GLY A 244 0.96 -10.86 13.21
C GLY A 244 0.06 -9.64 13.11
N SER A 245 -0.57 -9.49 11.94
CA SER A 245 -1.42 -8.36 11.60
C SER A 245 -2.66 -8.83 10.85
N THR A 246 -3.74 -8.06 10.98
CA THR A 246 -4.94 -8.21 10.16
C THR A 246 -5.21 -6.88 9.47
N PHE A 247 -4.95 -6.82 8.17
CA PHE A 247 -5.34 -5.71 7.32
C PHE A 247 -6.77 -5.94 6.84
N TRP A 248 -7.59 -4.91 6.91
CA TRP A 248 -8.98 -5.00 6.50
C TRP A 248 -9.47 -3.74 5.79
N PHE A 249 -10.52 -3.90 4.99
CA PHE A 249 -11.28 -2.79 4.46
C PHE A 249 -12.75 -3.13 4.38
N THR A 250 -13.60 -2.09 4.31
CA THR A 250 -15.02 -2.24 4.03
C THR A 250 -15.37 -1.55 2.71
N LEU A 251 -16.41 -2.04 2.04
CA LEU A 251 -17.07 -1.36 0.93
C LEU A 251 -18.57 -1.38 1.13
N PRO A 252 -19.30 -0.34 0.70
CA PRO A 252 -20.75 -0.35 0.70
C PRO A 252 -21.25 -1.52 -0.19
N CYS A 253 -22.06 -2.38 0.39
CA CYS A 253 -22.71 -3.48 -0.33
C CYS A 253 -24.21 -3.16 -0.36
N LYS A 254 -24.75 -2.74 -1.51
CA LYS A 254 -26.21 -2.64 -1.63
C LYS A 254 -26.78 -4.03 -1.42
N PRO A 255 -27.81 -4.19 -0.57
CA PRO A 255 -28.51 -5.47 -0.48
C PRO A 255 -29.06 -5.83 -1.86
N GLU A 256 -28.89 -7.10 -2.25
CA GLU A 256 -29.63 -7.64 -3.40
C GLU A 256 -31.12 -7.39 -3.17
N GLN A 257 -31.76 -6.69 -4.11
CA GLN A 257 -33.22 -6.59 -4.20
C GLN A 257 -33.79 -7.91 -4.74
#